data_d0ac00fb0842f2a7572fc18deabcf241
#
_entry.id   d0ac00fb0842f2a7572fc18deabcf241
#
_cell.length_a   1.000
_cell.length_b   1.000
_cell.length_c   1.000
_cell.angle_alpha   90.00
_cell.angle_beta   90.00
_cell.angle_gamma   90.00
#
_symmetry.space_group_name_H-M   'P 1'
#
loop_
_entity.id
_entity.type
_entity.pdbx_description
1 polymer ?
#
loop_
_entity_poly.entity_id
_entity_poly.type
_entity_poly.pdbx_seq_one_letter_code
_entity_poly.pdbx_strand_id
1 'polypeptide(L)'
;GGDLDTVHDTEQIKWELWKVIYGAWDYIKNSGKYPEAETMTLEWVGCIPGKRESRRFEGDYMLIQQDVIEQRHHEDAVSYGGWSIDLHPAAGVFGEESACNQWHAKGVYQIPYRCLYSRGIENLFLAGRIISVSHVAFGSTRVMATSAHSAQAVAMAAAMCLKENISPREVYSLGKVSELQKKLSRMGQYIPDMIIRDEENLVTKATLTASSEYHFKGFPADGEMQVLDESVAQMIPLQKGDVLG
;
A
#
# COMPACT_ATOMS: atom_id res chain seq x y z
N GLY A 1 18.87 2.09 4.38
CA GLY A 1 19.47 2.84 3.29
C GLY A 1 20.17 1.93 2.30
N GLY A 2 20.55 2.46 1.14
CA GLY A 2 21.23 1.69 0.11
C GLY A 2 22.71 1.50 0.36
N ASP A 3 23.32 2.36 1.18
CA ASP A 3 24.78 2.34 1.47
C ASP A 3 25.18 1.24 2.46
N LEU A 4 24.25 0.83 3.32
CA LEU A 4 24.45 -0.24 4.28
C LEU A 4 23.43 -1.37 4.03
N ASP A 5 23.89 -2.61 4.18
CA ASP A 5 23.04 -3.79 4.06
C ASP A 5 22.14 -3.93 5.29
N THR A 6 20.83 -3.80 5.10
CA THR A 6 19.85 -3.88 6.18
C THR A 6 19.75 -5.26 6.83
N VAL A 7 20.36 -6.28 6.27
CA VAL A 7 20.42 -7.66 6.81
C VAL A 7 21.73 -7.88 7.59
N HIS A 8 22.86 -7.54 6.96
CA HIS A 8 24.18 -7.88 7.49
C HIS A 8 24.77 -6.78 8.37
N ASP A 9 24.49 -5.51 8.09
CA ASP A 9 25.07 -4.36 8.81
C ASP A 9 24.15 -3.82 9.93
N THR A 10 23.25 -4.67 10.46
CA THR A 10 22.26 -4.24 11.47
C THR A 10 22.86 -3.58 12.69
N GLU A 11 23.99 -4.10 13.20
CA GLU A 11 24.68 -3.50 14.36
C GLU A 11 25.27 -2.13 14.02
N GLN A 12 25.92 -2.00 12.88
CA GLN A 12 26.44 -0.71 12.42
C GLN A 12 25.32 0.31 12.24
N ILE A 13 24.21 -0.09 11.59
CA ILE A 13 23.03 0.77 11.41
C ILE A 13 22.49 1.23 12.76
N LYS A 14 22.40 0.34 13.75
CA LYS A 14 21.96 0.69 15.11
C LYS A 14 22.81 1.79 15.72
N TRP A 15 24.13 1.66 15.66
CA TRP A 15 25.02 2.65 16.24
C TRP A 15 24.95 4.00 15.54
N GLU A 16 24.83 4.02 14.21
CA GLU A 16 24.64 5.26 13.46
C GLU A 16 23.31 5.94 13.81
N LEU A 17 22.22 5.17 13.93
CA LEU A 17 20.93 5.71 14.36
C LEU A 17 20.97 6.26 15.78
N TRP A 18 21.70 5.62 16.69
CA TRP A 18 21.86 6.13 18.04
C TRP A 18 22.64 7.45 18.07
N LYS A 19 23.70 7.61 17.28
CA LYS A 19 24.37 8.90 17.14
C LYS A 19 23.40 10.01 16.72
N VAL A 20 22.54 9.72 15.75
CA VAL A 20 21.52 10.69 15.28
C VAL A 20 20.53 11.02 16.40
N ILE A 21 20.02 10.01 17.11
CA ILE A 21 19.04 10.20 18.20
C ILE A 21 19.65 11.02 19.34
N TYR A 22 20.84 10.67 19.79
CA TYR A 22 21.52 11.41 20.87
C TYR A 22 21.91 12.82 20.43
N GLY A 23 22.34 13.02 19.19
CA GLY A 23 22.61 14.35 18.66
C GLY A 23 21.37 15.23 18.56
N ALA A 24 20.26 14.67 18.11
CA ALA A 24 18.98 15.38 18.10
C ALA A 24 18.49 15.71 19.52
N TRP A 25 18.65 14.76 20.45
CA TRP A 25 18.30 14.99 21.85
C TRP A 25 19.19 16.08 22.50
N ASP A 26 20.49 16.04 22.25
CA ASP A 26 21.42 17.08 22.73
C ASP A 26 21.00 18.46 22.23
N TYR A 27 20.66 18.57 20.94
CA TYR A 27 20.15 19.81 20.38
C TYR A 27 18.85 20.28 21.06
N ILE A 28 17.88 19.38 21.25
CA ILE A 28 16.62 19.71 21.93
C ILE A 28 16.90 20.17 23.38
N LYS A 29 17.74 19.44 24.10
CA LYS A 29 18.01 19.66 25.52
C LYS A 29 18.85 20.91 25.79
N ASN A 30 19.86 21.18 24.95
CA ASN A 30 20.94 22.13 25.27
C ASN A 30 20.98 23.36 24.35
N SER A 31 20.18 23.41 23.28
CA SER A 31 20.19 24.57 22.37
C SER A 31 19.52 25.85 22.92
N GLY A 32 18.77 25.74 24.01
CA GLY A 32 17.94 26.83 24.53
C GLY A 32 16.69 27.16 23.72
N LYS A 33 16.43 26.45 22.62
CA LYS A 33 15.26 26.66 21.75
C LYS A 33 13.98 25.99 22.26
N TYR A 34 14.12 25.06 23.19
CA TYR A 34 13.01 24.25 23.73
C TYR A 34 13.01 24.34 25.25
N PRO A 35 12.47 25.43 25.84
CA PRO A 35 12.48 25.61 27.31
C PRO A 35 11.79 24.48 28.07
N GLU A 36 10.77 23.87 27.48
CA GLU A 36 10.04 22.73 28.03
C GLU A 36 10.91 21.48 28.20
N ALA A 37 12.00 21.37 27.45
CA ALA A 37 12.94 20.24 27.54
C ALA A 37 13.82 20.30 28.79
N GLU A 38 13.86 21.41 29.53
CA GLU A 38 14.70 21.56 30.73
C GLU A 38 14.42 20.47 31.78
N THR A 39 13.16 20.11 31.97
CA THR A 39 12.73 19.09 32.92
C THR A 39 12.60 17.69 32.33
N MET A 40 12.81 17.53 31.02
CA MET A 40 12.70 16.23 30.35
C MET A 40 14.03 15.47 30.37
N THR A 41 13.95 14.16 30.34
CA THR A 41 15.07 13.24 30.16
C THR A 41 14.77 12.21 29.08
N LEU A 42 15.81 11.74 28.37
CA LEU A 42 15.68 10.63 27.44
C LEU A 42 15.66 9.32 28.24
N GLU A 43 14.47 8.75 28.44
CA GLU A 43 14.29 7.57 29.26
C GLU A 43 14.76 6.29 28.57
N TRP A 44 14.47 6.16 27.28
CA TRP A 44 14.74 4.93 26.55
C TRP A 44 14.95 5.17 25.05
N VAL A 45 15.84 4.38 24.46
CA VAL A 45 16.08 4.32 23.01
C VAL A 45 16.05 2.85 22.58
N GLY A 46 15.35 2.56 21.50
CA GLY A 46 15.23 1.22 20.96
C GLY A 46 16.58 0.59 20.60
N CYS A 47 16.78 -0.66 21.00
CA CYS A 47 18.01 -1.42 20.69
C CYS A 47 17.95 -2.09 19.31
N ILE A 48 16.77 -2.22 18.73
CA ILE A 48 16.56 -2.89 17.44
C ILE A 48 16.12 -1.85 16.43
N PRO A 49 16.89 -1.63 15.34
CA PRO A 49 16.48 -0.72 14.27
C PRO A 49 15.16 -1.15 13.64
N GLY A 50 14.22 -0.21 13.46
CA GLY A 50 12.99 -0.46 12.74
C GLY A 50 13.26 -0.63 11.25
N LYS A 51 13.10 -1.84 10.73
CA LYS A 51 13.29 -2.14 9.31
C LYS A 51 11.96 -2.09 8.56
N ARG A 52 11.87 -1.26 7.53
CA ARG A 52 10.73 -1.23 6.61
C ARG A 52 10.96 -2.09 5.38
N GLU A 53 12.18 -2.09 4.87
CA GLU A 53 12.63 -2.93 3.76
C GLU A 53 13.86 -3.72 4.20
N SER A 54 13.90 -5.00 3.85
CA SER A 54 14.99 -5.90 4.14
C SER A 54 15.03 -6.96 3.03
N ARG A 55 14.76 -8.23 3.35
CA ARG A 55 14.61 -9.28 2.34
C ARG A 55 13.26 -9.14 1.65
N ARG A 56 13.26 -9.26 0.34
CA ARG A 56 12.08 -9.42 -0.50
C ARG A 56 12.02 -10.86 -0.96
N PHE A 57 10.83 -11.41 -0.94
CA PHE A 57 10.61 -12.76 -1.42
C PHE A 57 10.24 -12.73 -2.90
N GLU A 58 10.57 -13.81 -3.60
CA GLU A 58 10.17 -13.99 -4.99
C GLU A 58 8.89 -14.84 -5.05
N GLY A 59 7.88 -14.26 -5.70
CA GLY A 59 6.70 -14.97 -6.17
C GLY A 59 6.87 -15.41 -7.62
N ASP A 60 5.85 -15.99 -8.20
CA ASP A 60 5.84 -16.33 -9.63
C ASP A 60 5.72 -15.09 -10.53
N TYR A 61 5.34 -13.96 -9.96
CA TYR A 61 5.40 -12.64 -10.55
C TYR A 61 6.07 -11.67 -9.57
N MET A 62 6.86 -10.74 -10.09
CA MET A 62 7.40 -9.62 -9.30
C MET A 62 6.78 -8.33 -9.81
N LEU A 63 6.01 -7.65 -8.97
CA LEU A 63 5.44 -6.36 -9.29
C LEU A 63 6.56 -5.32 -9.47
N ILE A 64 6.59 -4.63 -10.59
CA ILE A 64 7.63 -3.68 -10.95
C ILE A 64 7.07 -2.25 -11.06
N GLN A 65 7.95 -1.28 -11.21
CA GLN A 65 7.59 0.14 -11.36
C GLN A 65 6.55 0.37 -12.46
N GLN A 66 6.73 -0.29 -13.60
CA GLN A 66 5.85 -0.12 -14.76
C GLN A 66 4.41 -0.58 -14.47
N ASP A 67 4.23 -1.63 -13.67
CA ASP A 67 2.89 -2.07 -13.27
C ASP A 67 2.15 -0.98 -12.48
N VAL A 68 2.88 -0.25 -11.64
CA VAL A 68 2.35 0.85 -10.82
C VAL A 68 2.04 2.09 -11.67
N ILE A 69 2.99 2.50 -12.53
CA ILE A 69 2.88 3.75 -13.29
C ILE A 69 1.89 3.61 -14.47
N GLU A 70 1.97 2.48 -15.18
CA GLU A 70 1.13 2.20 -16.35
C GLU A 70 -0.23 1.61 -15.97
N GLN A 71 -0.41 1.26 -14.68
CA GLN A 71 -1.62 0.62 -14.15
C GLN A 71 -1.97 -0.64 -14.95
N ARG A 72 -0.96 -1.51 -15.14
CA ARG A 72 -1.12 -2.71 -15.96
C ARG A 72 -2.23 -3.60 -15.44
N HIS A 73 -3.00 -4.14 -16.36
CA HIS A 73 -4.04 -5.10 -16.05
C HIS A 73 -3.46 -6.49 -15.83
N HIS A 74 -3.91 -7.15 -14.76
CA HIS A 74 -3.55 -8.52 -14.41
C HIS A 74 -4.81 -9.37 -14.27
N GLU A 75 -4.91 -10.45 -15.04
CA GLU A 75 -6.05 -11.37 -14.98
C GLU A 75 -6.23 -12.01 -13.60
N ASP A 76 -5.12 -12.17 -12.88
CA ASP A 76 -5.05 -12.73 -11.55
C ASP A 76 -5.00 -11.64 -10.45
N ALA A 77 -5.45 -10.42 -10.72
CA ALA A 77 -5.53 -9.37 -9.72
C ALA A 77 -6.46 -9.76 -8.56
N VAL A 78 -5.99 -9.59 -7.34
CA VAL A 78 -6.76 -9.89 -6.12
C VAL A 78 -6.73 -8.75 -5.11
N SER A 79 -5.93 -7.73 -5.37
CA SER A 79 -5.75 -6.57 -4.51
C SER A 79 -5.31 -5.37 -5.34
N TYR A 80 -5.19 -4.21 -4.72
CA TYR A 80 -4.71 -3.00 -5.37
C TYR A 80 -3.96 -2.08 -4.41
N GLY A 81 -3.20 -1.15 -4.98
CA GLY A 81 -2.60 -0.03 -4.30
C GLY A 81 -2.87 1.27 -5.06
N GLY A 82 -2.65 2.40 -4.41
CA GLY A 82 -2.85 3.74 -5.00
C GLY A 82 -1.95 4.80 -4.36
N TRP A 83 -1.02 4.37 -3.50
CA TRP A 83 -0.04 5.29 -2.90
C TRP A 83 1.03 5.68 -3.91
N SER A 84 1.59 6.88 -3.77
CA SER A 84 2.75 7.32 -4.53
C SER A 84 3.92 6.34 -4.39
N ILE A 85 4.75 6.25 -5.41
CA ILE A 85 6.08 5.64 -5.25
C ILE A 85 6.90 6.62 -4.40
N ASP A 86 7.17 6.22 -3.17
CA ASP A 86 7.86 7.03 -2.17
C ASP A 86 9.24 6.39 -1.89
N LEU A 87 10.29 7.05 -2.37
CA LEU A 87 11.66 6.60 -2.21
C LEU A 87 12.44 7.57 -1.32
N HIS A 88 13.30 7.00 -0.48
CA HIS A 88 14.18 7.73 0.41
C HIS A 88 15.62 7.66 -0.08
N PRO A 89 16.46 8.69 0.20
CA PRO A 89 17.87 8.68 -0.17
C PRO A 89 18.62 7.45 0.35
N ALA A 90 19.54 6.92 -0.45
CA ALA A 90 20.36 5.78 -0.06
C ALA A 90 21.24 6.08 1.17
N ALA A 91 21.78 7.30 1.25
CA ALA A 91 22.57 7.79 2.38
C ALA A 91 21.71 8.09 3.64
N GLY A 92 20.40 7.95 3.59
CA GLY A 92 19.50 8.20 4.72
C GLY A 92 19.61 9.63 5.24
N VAL A 93 19.85 9.79 6.55
CA VAL A 93 19.95 11.11 7.21
C VAL A 93 21.16 11.94 6.78
N PHE A 94 22.13 11.33 6.14
CA PHE A 94 23.35 11.99 5.63
C PHE A 94 23.21 12.35 4.14
N GLY A 95 22.07 12.07 3.52
CA GLY A 95 21.80 12.46 2.13
C GLY A 95 21.62 13.97 2.01
N GLU A 96 22.19 14.54 0.96
CA GLU A 96 22.01 15.97 0.60
C GLU A 96 20.70 16.20 -0.14
N GLU A 97 20.05 15.13 -0.58
CA GLU A 97 18.79 15.15 -1.31
C GLU A 97 17.58 15.36 -0.39
N SER A 98 16.41 15.59 -1.00
CA SER A 98 15.15 15.58 -0.26
C SER A 98 14.96 14.30 0.54
N ALA A 99 14.45 14.41 1.77
CA ALA A 99 14.23 13.26 2.67
C ALA A 99 13.33 12.17 2.06
N CYS A 100 12.47 12.54 1.14
CA CYS A 100 11.71 11.61 0.30
C CYS A 100 11.40 12.22 -1.07
N ASN A 101 11.35 11.37 -2.08
CA ASN A 101 10.91 11.72 -3.42
C ASN A 101 9.65 10.91 -3.73
N GLN A 102 8.57 11.61 -4.07
CA GLN A 102 7.27 10.99 -4.33
C GLN A 102 6.88 11.19 -5.79
N TRP A 103 6.52 10.09 -6.45
CA TRP A 103 5.94 10.08 -7.80
C TRP A 103 4.54 9.49 -7.73
N HIS A 104 3.56 10.34 -8.02
CA HIS A 104 2.15 9.93 -8.00
C HIS A 104 1.83 9.06 -9.20
N ALA A 105 1.17 7.94 -8.94
CA ALA A 105 0.54 7.16 -10.00
C ALA A 105 -0.71 7.90 -10.50
N LYS A 106 -1.07 7.72 -11.78
CA LYS A 106 -2.26 8.33 -12.37
C LYS A 106 -3.59 7.80 -11.81
N GLY A 107 -3.54 6.74 -11.02
CA GLY A 107 -4.68 6.12 -10.39
C GLY A 107 -4.26 4.92 -9.53
N VAL A 108 -5.18 4.00 -9.31
CA VAL A 108 -4.93 2.76 -8.59
C VAL A 108 -4.37 1.69 -9.53
N TYR A 109 -3.48 0.85 -9.04
CA TYR A 109 -2.88 -0.26 -9.77
C TYR A 109 -3.25 -1.60 -9.14
N GLN A 110 -3.33 -2.63 -9.95
CA GLN A 110 -3.65 -3.97 -9.51
C GLN A 110 -2.44 -4.69 -8.90
N ILE A 111 -2.68 -5.57 -7.94
CA ILE A 111 -1.69 -6.50 -7.38
C ILE A 111 -2.12 -7.91 -7.73
N PRO A 112 -1.33 -8.63 -8.57
CA PRO A 112 -1.66 -9.97 -8.98
C PRO A 112 -1.43 -10.99 -7.88
N TYR A 113 -2.22 -12.05 -7.88
CA TYR A 113 -2.13 -13.16 -6.92
C TYR A 113 -0.73 -13.79 -6.89
N ARG A 114 -0.08 -13.90 -8.05
CA ARG A 114 1.27 -14.45 -8.19
C ARG A 114 2.36 -13.70 -7.43
N CYS A 115 2.08 -12.50 -6.92
CA CYS A 115 2.96 -11.78 -6.01
C CYS A 115 2.82 -12.22 -4.54
N LEU A 116 1.79 -13.00 -4.21
CA LEU A 116 1.34 -13.25 -2.84
C LEU A 116 1.68 -14.65 -2.32
N TYR A 117 2.47 -15.43 -3.05
CA TYR A 117 3.00 -16.70 -2.60
C TYR A 117 4.45 -16.90 -3.03
N SER A 118 5.17 -17.76 -2.33
CA SER A 118 6.60 -18.01 -2.58
C SER A 118 6.82 -18.87 -3.82
N ARG A 119 7.77 -18.46 -4.64
CA ARG A 119 8.24 -19.25 -5.78
C ARG A 119 9.00 -20.50 -5.36
N GLY A 120 9.76 -20.40 -4.27
CA GLY A 120 10.68 -21.45 -3.84
C GLY A 120 10.20 -22.32 -2.68
N ILE A 121 9.11 -21.93 -1.99
CA ILE A 121 8.54 -22.67 -0.86
C ILE A 121 7.07 -22.94 -1.18
N GLU A 122 6.75 -24.21 -1.29
CA GLU A 122 5.48 -24.68 -1.86
C GLU A 122 4.24 -24.22 -1.07
N ASN A 123 4.31 -24.21 0.25
CA ASN A 123 3.20 -23.91 1.16
C ASN A 123 3.32 -22.56 1.87
N LEU A 124 4.01 -21.59 1.28
CA LEU A 124 4.22 -20.28 1.88
C LEU A 124 3.52 -19.17 1.11
N PHE A 125 2.60 -18.51 1.79
CA PHE A 125 2.02 -17.24 1.35
C PHE A 125 2.86 -16.04 1.79
N LEU A 126 2.75 -14.94 1.06
CA LEU A 126 3.42 -13.67 1.30
C LEU A 126 2.38 -12.58 1.48
N ALA A 127 2.47 -11.82 2.56
CA ALA A 127 1.56 -10.70 2.82
C ALA A 127 2.30 -9.49 3.41
N GLY A 128 1.71 -8.31 3.30
CA GLY A 128 2.31 -7.08 3.82
C GLY A 128 3.52 -6.64 3.01
N ARG A 129 4.59 -6.29 3.70
CA ARG A 129 5.81 -5.72 3.10
C ARG A 129 6.74 -6.74 2.45
N ILE A 130 6.42 -8.03 2.52
CA ILE A 130 7.26 -9.12 2.01
C ILE A 130 6.71 -9.74 0.72
N ILE A 131 5.68 -9.17 0.12
CA ILE A 131 5.18 -9.62 -1.17
C ILE A 131 6.25 -9.51 -2.25
N SER A 132 6.10 -10.25 -3.33
CA SER A 132 7.05 -10.23 -4.45
C SER A 132 6.95 -8.92 -5.23
N VAL A 133 7.89 -8.01 -4.97
CA VAL A 133 7.86 -6.64 -5.50
C VAL A 133 9.30 -6.10 -5.65
N SER A 134 9.54 -5.30 -6.69
CA SER A 134 10.82 -4.60 -6.86
C SER A 134 10.98 -3.47 -5.82
N HIS A 135 12.21 -2.99 -5.61
CA HIS A 135 12.49 -1.90 -4.68
C HIS A 135 11.63 -0.66 -4.95
N VAL A 136 11.53 -0.25 -6.22
CA VAL A 136 10.77 0.95 -6.59
C VAL A 136 9.27 0.76 -6.37
N ALA A 137 8.70 -0.35 -6.82
CA ALA A 137 7.28 -0.64 -6.60
C ALA A 137 6.95 -0.84 -5.11
N PHE A 138 7.90 -1.35 -4.31
CA PHE A 138 7.77 -1.45 -2.86
C PHE A 138 7.51 -0.08 -2.21
N GLY A 139 8.10 0.99 -2.74
CA GLY A 139 7.84 2.36 -2.27
C GLY A 139 6.36 2.71 -2.21
N SER A 140 5.54 2.13 -3.10
CA SER A 140 4.08 2.30 -3.10
C SER A 140 3.34 1.21 -2.33
N THR A 141 3.73 -0.06 -2.46
CA THR A 141 2.97 -1.19 -1.91
C THR A 141 3.09 -1.37 -0.40
N ARG A 142 4.12 -0.79 0.23
CA ARG A 142 4.46 -0.97 1.66
C ARG A 142 3.50 -0.31 2.65
N VAL A 143 2.53 0.48 2.21
CA VAL A 143 1.58 1.16 3.08
C VAL A 143 0.56 0.21 3.70
N MET A 144 0.06 0.55 4.90
CA MET A 144 -0.77 -0.36 5.69
C MET A 144 -2.05 -0.78 5.00
N ALA A 145 -2.77 0.14 4.36
CA ALA A 145 -4.04 -0.17 3.69
C ALA A 145 -3.85 -1.17 2.55
N THR A 146 -2.87 -0.96 1.66
CA THR A 146 -2.52 -1.89 0.58
C THR A 146 -2.10 -3.26 1.13
N SER A 147 -1.30 -3.26 2.21
CA SER A 147 -0.87 -4.50 2.87
C SER A 147 -2.04 -5.27 3.47
N ALA A 148 -2.98 -4.59 4.14
CA ALA A 148 -4.17 -5.21 4.72
C ALA A 148 -5.09 -5.80 3.65
N HIS A 149 -5.28 -5.07 2.55
CA HIS A 149 -6.09 -5.51 1.42
C HIS A 149 -5.50 -6.78 0.77
N SER A 150 -4.18 -6.83 0.58
CA SER A 150 -3.47 -8.02 0.08
C SER A 150 -3.53 -9.18 1.08
N ALA A 151 -3.46 -8.90 2.39
CA ALA A 151 -3.55 -9.93 3.42
C ALA A 151 -4.93 -10.60 3.47
N GLN A 152 -6.01 -9.87 3.20
CA GLN A 152 -7.35 -10.45 3.06
C GLN A 152 -7.41 -11.46 1.90
N ALA A 153 -6.80 -11.12 0.75
CA ALA A 153 -6.71 -12.03 -0.38
C ALA A 153 -5.92 -13.29 -0.04
N VAL A 154 -4.79 -13.15 0.66
CA VAL A 154 -3.99 -14.27 1.16
C VAL A 154 -4.78 -15.17 2.10
N ALA A 155 -5.49 -14.59 3.07
CA ALA A 155 -6.29 -15.36 4.02
C ALA A 155 -7.39 -16.17 3.34
N MET A 156 -8.08 -15.56 2.37
CA MET A 156 -9.11 -16.25 1.59
C MET A 156 -8.53 -17.38 0.73
N ALA A 157 -7.39 -17.14 0.08
CA ALA A 157 -6.69 -18.15 -0.71
C ALA A 157 -6.21 -19.31 0.18
N ALA A 158 -5.67 -19.02 1.36
CA ALA A 158 -5.24 -20.06 2.31
C ALA A 158 -6.40 -20.94 2.76
N ALA A 159 -7.58 -20.34 3.02
CA ALA A 159 -8.79 -21.10 3.34
C ALA A 159 -9.24 -22.00 2.18
N MET A 160 -9.10 -21.51 0.93
CA MET A 160 -9.37 -22.33 -0.26
C MET A 160 -8.38 -23.48 -0.39
N CYS A 161 -7.09 -23.22 -0.22
CA CYS A 161 -6.04 -24.25 -0.26
C CYS A 161 -6.31 -25.37 0.75
N LEU A 162 -6.65 -25.00 1.99
CA LEU A 162 -6.96 -25.98 3.03
C LEU A 162 -8.20 -26.82 2.70
N LYS A 163 -9.26 -26.16 2.21
CA LYS A 163 -10.53 -26.84 1.87
C LYS A 163 -10.39 -27.81 0.71
N GLU A 164 -9.58 -27.45 -0.27
CA GLU A 164 -9.46 -28.19 -1.53
C GLU A 164 -8.19 -29.07 -1.58
N ASN A 165 -7.37 -29.02 -0.53
CA ASN A 165 -6.10 -29.71 -0.43
C ASN A 165 -5.16 -29.42 -1.61
N ILE A 166 -5.00 -28.14 -1.92
CA ILE A 166 -4.14 -27.62 -2.99
C ILE A 166 -3.10 -26.65 -2.42
N SER A 167 -2.00 -26.48 -3.13
CA SER A 167 -0.95 -25.51 -2.78
C SER A 167 -1.33 -24.08 -3.20
N PRO A 168 -0.67 -23.05 -2.63
CA PRO A 168 -0.83 -21.65 -3.08
C PRO A 168 -0.68 -21.46 -4.59
N ARG A 169 0.30 -22.10 -5.21
CA ARG A 169 0.54 -22.01 -6.65
C ARG A 169 -0.60 -22.63 -7.47
N GLU A 170 -1.18 -23.71 -6.98
CA GLU A 170 -2.26 -24.43 -7.65
C GLU A 170 -3.54 -23.61 -7.75
N VAL A 171 -3.78 -22.62 -6.86
CA VAL A 171 -4.88 -21.67 -7.03
C VAL A 171 -4.76 -20.94 -8.37
N TYR A 172 -3.55 -20.58 -8.80
CA TYR A 172 -3.33 -19.97 -10.11
C TYR A 172 -3.30 -21.02 -11.24
N SER A 173 -2.48 -22.06 -11.11
CA SER A 173 -2.23 -23.01 -12.19
C SER A 173 -3.45 -23.88 -12.56
N LEU A 174 -4.38 -24.09 -11.63
CA LEU A 174 -5.66 -24.76 -11.86
C LEU A 174 -6.81 -23.81 -12.26
N GLY A 175 -6.50 -22.52 -12.52
CA GLY A 175 -7.52 -21.54 -12.94
C GLY A 175 -8.50 -21.12 -11.84
N LYS A 176 -8.19 -21.33 -10.57
CA LYS A 176 -9.11 -21.06 -9.43
C LYS A 176 -9.09 -19.60 -8.98
N VAL A 177 -8.28 -18.75 -9.60
CA VAL A 177 -8.21 -17.32 -9.24
C VAL A 177 -9.56 -16.62 -9.42
N SER A 178 -10.32 -16.97 -10.45
CA SER A 178 -11.65 -16.41 -10.66
C SER A 178 -12.63 -16.73 -9.53
N GLU A 179 -12.51 -17.93 -8.92
CA GLU A 179 -13.27 -18.29 -7.73
C GLU A 179 -12.84 -17.48 -6.51
N LEU A 180 -11.52 -17.30 -6.33
CA LEU A 180 -10.96 -16.44 -5.28
C LEU A 180 -11.48 -15.00 -5.42
N GLN A 181 -11.45 -14.43 -6.62
CA GLN A 181 -11.94 -13.09 -6.92
C GLN A 181 -13.45 -12.94 -6.59
N LYS A 182 -14.27 -13.93 -6.91
CA LYS A 182 -15.69 -13.95 -6.52
C LYS A 182 -15.87 -13.95 -5.00
N LYS A 183 -15.12 -14.78 -4.29
CA LYS A 183 -15.17 -14.85 -2.82
C LYS A 183 -14.75 -13.52 -2.20
N LEU A 184 -13.69 -12.88 -2.71
CA LEU A 184 -13.22 -11.58 -2.27
C LEU A 184 -14.28 -10.50 -2.51
N SER A 185 -14.89 -10.46 -3.69
CA SER A 185 -15.98 -9.54 -4.03
C SER A 185 -17.16 -9.68 -3.08
N ARG A 186 -17.58 -10.92 -2.76
CA ARG A 186 -18.66 -11.19 -1.79
C ARG A 186 -18.33 -10.69 -0.38
N MET A 187 -17.04 -10.62 -0.03
CA MET A 187 -16.55 -10.07 1.24
C MET A 187 -16.34 -8.55 1.18
N GLY A 188 -16.73 -7.89 0.09
CA GLY A 188 -16.60 -6.45 -0.10
C GLY A 188 -15.22 -5.99 -0.57
N GLN A 189 -14.34 -6.89 -0.99
CA GLN A 189 -13.05 -6.51 -1.55
C GLN A 189 -13.17 -6.08 -2.99
N TYR A 190 -12.90 -4.81 -3.25
CA TYR A 190 -12.88 -4.26 -4.60
C TYR A 190 -11.58 -4.65 -5.33
N ILE A 191 -11.69 -4.97 -6.61
CA ILE A 191 -10.57 -5.20 -7.53
C ILE A 191 -10.76 -4.26 -8.72
N PRO A 192 -9.87 -3.26 -8.92
CA PRO A 192 -10.02 -2.27 -9.98
C PRO A 192 -10.12 -2.91 -11.36
N ASP A 193 -10.94 -2.32 -12.23
CA ASP A 193 -11.12 -2.69 -13.64
C ASP A 193 -11.52 -4.15 -13.88
N MET A 194 -12.01 -4.83 -12.85
CA MET A 194 -12.53 -6.19 -12.97
C MET A 194 -14.04 -6.25 -12.78
N ILE A 195 -14.71 -6.75 -13.79
CA ILE A 195 -16.14 -7.07 -13.72
C ILE A 195 -16.28 -8.51 -13.26
N ILE A 196 -16.55 -8.68 -11.97
CA ILE A 196 -16.76 -10.01 -11.38
C ILE A 196 -18.24 -10.37 -11.53
N ARG A 197 -18.51 -11.29 -12.44
CA ARG A 197 -19.88 -11.79 -12.65
C ARG A 197 -20.19 -12.83 -11.58
N ASP A 198 -21.21 -12.53 -10.79
CA ASP A 198 -21.72 -13.42 -9.75
C ASP A 198 -23.24 -13.59 -9.92
N GLU A 199 -23.68 -14.78 -10.27
CA GLU A 199 -25.11 -15.09 -10.50
C GLU A 199 -25.94 -15.03 -9.22
N GLU A 200 -25.28 -15.14 -8.05
CA GLU A 200 -25.92 -15.00 -6.74
C GLU A 200 -26.01 -13.52 -6.29
N ASN A 201 -25.50 -12.59 -7.07
CA ASN A 201 -25.60 -11.17 -6.75
C ASN A 201 -27.07 -10.72 -6.85
N LEU A 202 -27.68 -10.47 -5.70
CA LEU A 202 -29.08 -10.08 -5.59
C LEU A 202 -29.37 -8.69 -6.19
N VAL A 203 -28.36 -7.81 -6.23
CA VAL A 203 -28.51 -6.45 -6.79
C VAL A 203 -28.88 -6.48 -8.26
N THR A 204 -28.39 -7.46 -9.01
CA THR A 204 -28.72 -7.63 -10.44
C THR A 204 -30.19 -7.99 -10.69
N LYS A 205 -30.89 -8.47 -9.67
CA LYS A 205 -32.28 -8.93 -9.71
C LYS A 205 -33.19 -8.03 -8.87
N ALA A 206 -32.64 -7.05 -8.17
CA ALA A 206 -33.37 -6.17 -7.27
C ALA A 206 -33.88 -4.91 -8.00
N THR A 207 -35.04 -4.43 -7.59
CA THR A 207 -35.46 -3.05 -7.88
C THR A 207 -34.94 -2.15 -6.78
N LEU A 208 -34.02 -1.25 -7.12
CA LEU A 208 -33.43 -0.31 -6.18
C LEU A 208 -34.34 0.93 -6.08
N THR A 209 -34.74 1.28 -4.86
CA THR A 209 -35.51 2.49 -4.58
C THR A 209 -34.84 3.24 -3.45
N ALA A 210 -34.83 4.57 -3.50
CA ALA A 210 -34.39 5.44 -2.44
C ALA A 210 -35.58 6.22 -1.88
N SER A 211 -35.65 6.40 -0.57
CA SER A 211 -36.66 7.27 0.07
C SER A 211 -36.39 8.76 -0.17
N SER A 212 -35.15 9.10 -0.47
CA SER A 212 -34.72 10.44 -0.88
C SER A 212 -33.44 10.32 -1.70
N GLU A 213 -33.29 11.24 -2.62
CA GLU A 213 -32.08 11.37 -3.45
C GLU A 213 -31.53 12.78 -3.26
N TYR A 214 -30.21 12.87 -3.27
CA TYR A 214 -29.54 14.16 -3.23
C TYR A 214 -29.16 14.56 -4.65
N HIS A 215 -29.82 15.59 -5.16
CA HIS A 215 -29.55 16.10 -6.49
C HIS A 215 -28.52 17.23 -6.41
N PHE A 216 -27.37 17.00 -6.99
CA PHE A 216 -26.35 18.02 -7.14
C PHE A 216 -26.83 19.12 -8.11
N LYS A 217 -26.78 20.38 -7.71
CA LYS A 217 -27.13 21.52 -8.54
C LYS A 217 -25.94 22.30 -9.12
N GLY A 218 -24.73 21.95 -8.74
CA GLY A 218 -23.46 22.58 -9.15
C GLY A 218 -22.66 23.10 -7.97
N PHE A 219 -21.37 23.27 -8.20
CA PHE A 219 -20.50 23.96 -7.25
C PHE A 219 -20.49 25.45 -7.61
N PRO A 220 -20.64 26.37 -6.64
CA PRO A 220 -20.34 27.77 -6.92
C PRO A 220 -18.87 27.87 -7.34
N ALA A 221 -18.62 28.43 -8.53
CA ALA A 221 -17.27 28.69 -8.97
C ALA A 221 -16.65 29.76 -8.05
N ASP A 222 -15.46 29.49 -7.53
CA ASP A 222 -14.68 30.44 -6.73
C ASP A 222 -14.04 31.57 -7.61
N GLY A 223 -14.15 31.42 -8.93
CA GLY A 223 -13.58 32.34 -9.90
C GLY A 223 -12.16 32.00 -10.32
N GLU A 224 -11.55 31.01 -9.72
CA GLU A 224 -10.24 30.49 -10.17
C GLU A 224 -10.43 29.52 -11.33
N MET A 225 -9.67 29.73 -12.39
CA MET A 225 -9.64 28.85 -13.56
C MET A 225 -8.39 27.98 -13.48
N GLN A 226 -8.58 26.66 -13.40
CA GLN A 226 -7.51 25.71 -13.48
C GLN A 226 -7.52 25.01 -14.84
N VAL A 227 -6.36 24.97 -15.50
CA VAL A 227 -6.22 24.21 -16.74
C VAL A 227 -6.27 22.73 -16.39
N LEU A 228 -7.23 22.00 -16.95
CA LEU A 228 -7.37 20.54 -16.75
C LEU A 228 -6.53 19.82 -17.82
N ASP A 229 -5.24 19.86 -17.65
CA ASP A 229 -4.27 19.08 -18.44
C ASP A 229 -3.94 17.73 -17.80
N GLU A 230 -4.39 17.53 -16.57
CA GLU A 230 -4.27 16.27 -15.83
C GLU A 230 -5.61 15.91 -15.17
N SER A 231 -5.77 14.62 -14.79
CA SER A 231 -6.92 14.20 -14.00
C SER A 231 -6.84 14.78 -12.58
N VAL A 232 -7.74 15.69 -12.26
CA VAL A 232 -7.82 16.33 -10.95
C VAL A 232 -9.02 15.79 -10.18
N ALA A 233 -8.84 15.45 -8.92
CA ALA A 233 -9.92 15.12 -8.00
C ALA A 233 -9.95 16.17 -6.87
N GLN A 234 -11.08 16.81 -6.70
CA GLN A 234 -11.31 17.73 -5.59
C GLN A 234 -12.22 17.09 -4.55
N MET A 235 -11.77 17.07 -3.30
CA MET A 235 -12.59 16.65 -2.18
C MET A 235 -13.40 17.84 -1.66
N ILE A 236 -14.71 17.72 -1.68
CA ILE A 236 -15.62 18.79 -1.27
C ILE A 236 -16.29 18.37 0.03
N PRO A 237 -16.07 19.10 1.12
CA PRO A 237 -16.81 18.87 2.36
C PRO A 237 -18.26 19.35 2.18
N LEU A 238 -19.20 18.42 2.37
CA LEU A 238 -20.63 18.73 2.33
C LEU A 238 -21.17 18.92 3.75
N GLN A 239 -21.94 19.97 3.95
CA GLN A 239 -22.73 20.15 5.15
C GLN A 239 -24.18 19.72 4.90
N LYS A 240 -24.91 19.41 5.96
CA LYS A 240 -26.33 19.05 5.85
C LYS A 240 -27.13 20.19 5.23
N GLY A 241 -27.62 19.97 4.01
CA GLY A 241 -28.37 20.96 3.25
C GLY A 241 -27.64 21.51 2.01
N ASP A 242 -26.38 21.16 1.80
CA ASP A 242 -25.67 21.52 0.59
C ASP A 242 -26.23 20.78 -0.62
N VAL A 243 -26.34 21.48 -1.74
CA VAL A 243 -26.84 20.94 -2.99
C VAL A 243 -25.70 20.99 -4.01
N LEU A 244 -25.33 19.84 -4.50
CA LEU A 244 -24.35 19.71 -5.60
C LEU A 244 -25.13 19.68 -6.91
N GLY A 245 -24.92 20.63 -7.79
CA GLY A 245 -25.61 20.77 -9.06
C GLY A 245 -24.78 20.35 -10.25
#